data_8565194f5846b25661fb4ec316dc8176
#
_entry.id   8565194f5846b25661fb4ec316dc8176
#
_cell.length_a   1.000
_cell.length_b   1.000
_cell.length_c   1.000
_cell.angle_alpha   90.00
_cell.angle_beta   90.00
_cell.angle_gamma   90.00
#
_symmetry.space_group_name_H-M   'P 1'
#
loop_
_entity.id
_entity.type
_entity.pdbx_description
1 polymer ?
#
loop_
_entity_poly.entity_id
_entity_poly.type
_entity_poly.pdbx_seq_one_letter_code
_entity_poly.pdbx_strand_id
1 'polypeptide(L)' 'KNVEELLKTFTIQDSIESIVKAKGFSECLCYISDQGVSVIVPKSQLDDTSVLIIDDAVVTHYEVDYDDISVIGA' A
#
# COMPACT_ATOMS: atom_id res chain seq x y z
N LYS A 1 -6.06 18.31 -15.11
CA LYS A 1 -6.32 18.20 -13.68
C LYS A 1 -6.50 16.75 -13.25
N ASN A 2 -7.45 16.07 -13.83
CA ASN A 2 -7.69 14.67 -13.49
C ASN A 2 -6.54 13.76 -13.91
N VAL A 3 -5.87 14.10 -15.01
CA VAL A 3 -4.74 13.33 -15.49
C VAL A 3 -3.58 13.43 -14.50
N GLU A 4 -3.34 14.61 -13.95
CA GLU A 4 -2.28 14.80 -12.97
C GLU A 4 -2.55 14.01 -11.70
N GLU A 5 -3.80 13.97 -11.25
CA GLU A 5 -4.17 13.20 -10.06
C GLU A 5 -3.97 11.71 -10.29
N LEU A 6 -4.33 11.20 -11.46
CA LEU A 6 -4.15 9.78 -11.79
C LEU A 6 -2.66 9.42 -11.84
N LEU A 7 -1.85 10.23 -12.50
CA LEU A 7 -0.41 9.98 -12.56
C LEU A 7 0.22 10.01 -11.18
N LYS A 8 -0.21 10.95 -10.35
CA LYS A 8 0.28 11.06 -8.98
C LYS A 8 -0.09 9.82 -8.16
N THR A 9 -1.31 9.32 -8.34
CA THR A 9 -1.77 8.12 -7.65
C THR A 9 -0.94 6.90 -8.04
N PHE A 10 -0.67 6.71 -9.32
CA PHE A 10 0.16 5.61 -9.79
C PHE A 10 1.58 5.71 -9.25
N THR A 11 2.14 6.90 -9.19
CA THR A 11 3.48 7.10 -8.64
C THR A 11 3.51 6.72 -7.17
N ILE A 12 2.48 7.10 -6.42
CA ILE A 12 2.39 6.75 -5.00
C ILE A 12 2.24 5.23 -4.83
N GLN A 13 1.41 4.59 -5.65
CA GLN A 13 1.26 3.13 -5.62
C GLN A 13 2.60 2.44 -5.85
N ASP A 14 3.34 2.87 -6.86
CA ASP A 14 4.66 2.30 -7.13
C ASP A 14 5.63 2.50 -5.97
N SER A 15 5.61 3.67 -5.36
CA SER A 15 6.48 3.97 -4.23
C SER A 15 6.16 3.07 -3.03
N ILE A 16 4.89 2.90 -2.73
CA ILE A 16 4.45 2.05 -1.62
C ILE A 16 4.85 0.61 -1.90
N GLU A 17 4.61 0.11 -3.11
CA GLU A 17 4.98 -1.25 -3.47
C GLU A 17 6.48 -1.48 -3.34
N SER A 18 7.27 -0.53 -3.80
CA SER A 18 8.73 -0.64 -3.70
C SER A 18 9.20 -0.68 -2.26
N ILE A 19 8.62 0.16 -1.41
CA ILE A 19 8.99 0.23 0.00
C ILE A 19 8.59 -1.06 0.72
N VAL A 20 7.39 -1.56 0.48
CA VAL A 20 6.92 -2.79 1.09
C VAL A 20 7.80 -3.96 0.67
N LYS A 21 8.16 -4.05 -0.60
CA LYS A 21 9.07 -5.09 -1.08
C LYS A 21 10.44 -4.97 -0.43
N ALA A 22 10.93 -3.76 -0.24
CA ALA A 22 12.22 -3.53 0.42
C ALA A 22 12.21 -3.96 1.89
N LYS A 23 11.04 -4.06 2.49
CA LYS A 23 10.90 -4.54 3.87
C LYS A 23 10.96 -6.06 3.99
N GLY A 24 10.99 -6.77 2.87
CA GLY A 24 11.13 -8.22 2.86
C GLY A 24 10.00 -8.99 2.21
N PHE A 25 9.02 -8.31 1.67
CA PHE A 25 7.92 -8.97 0.96
C PHE A 25 8.33 -9.32 -0.46
N SER A 26 8.08 -10.56 -0.87
CA SER A 26 8.45 -11.02 -2.20
C SER A 26 7.57 -10.39 -3.28
N GLU A 27 6.33 -10.05 -2.94
CA GLU A 27 5.41 -9.40 -3.86
C GLU A 27 4.54 -8.41 -3.10
N CYS A 28 4.09 -7.38 -3.80
CA CYS A 28 3.18 -6.40 -3.22
C CYS A 28 2.41 -5.73 -4.34
N LEU A 29 1.10 -5.65 -4.18
CA LEU A 29 0.24 -4.87 -5.06
C LEU A 29 -0.45 -3.81 -4.21
N CYS A 30 -0.46 -2.59 -4.70
CA CYS A 30 -1.09 -1.47 -4.01
C CYS A 30 -2.08 -0.79 -4.94
N TYR A 31 -3.29 -0.58 -4.44
CA TYR A 31 -4.34 0.11 -5.19
C TYR A 31 -4.88 1.25 -4.34
N ILE A 32 -4.91 2.43 -4.92
CA ILE A 32 -5.46 3.62 -4.28
C ILE A 32 -6.77 3.97 -4.97
N SER A 33 -7.81 4.15 -4.18
CA SER A 33 -9.13 4.52 -4.69
C SER A 33 -9.75 5.59 -3.80
N ASP A 34 -10.92 6.06 -4.19
CA ASP A 34 -11.69 7.03 -3.40
C ASP A 34 -12.08 6.48 -2.04
N GLN A 35 -12.11 5.17 -1.90
CA GLN A 35 -12.53 4.50 -0.67
C GLN A 35 -11.35 4.13 0.24
N GLY A 36 -10.14 4.41 -0.18
CA GLY A 36 -8.95 4.11 0.60
C GLY A 36 -7.88 3.40 -0.19
N VAL A 37 -7.04 2.67 0.52
CA VAL A 37 -5.89 1.98 -0.06
C VAL A 37 -6.00 0.49 0.21
N SER A 38 -5.76 -0.32 -0.81
CA SER A 38 -5.72 -1.78 -0.66
C SER A 38 -4.32 -2.27 -0.99
N VAL A 39 -3.74 -3.05 -0.10
CA VAL A 39 -2.41 -3.63 -0.30
C VAL A 39 -2.53 -5.14 -0.25
N ILE A 40 -2.03 -5.81 -1.27
CA ILE A 40 -2.10 -7.27 -1.39
C ILE A 40 -0.68 -7.81 -1.33
N VAL A 41 -0.44 -8.71 -0.38
CA VAL A 41 0.88 -9.34 -0.19
C VAL A 41 0.69 -10.85 -0.06
N PRO A 42 1.77 -11.65 -0.17
CA PRO A 42 1.64 -13.10 0.02
C PRO A 42 1.14 -13.42 1.41
N LYS A 43 0.16 -14.29 1.49
CA LYS A 43 -0.45 -14.68 2.76
C LYS A 43 0.57 -15.25 3.73
N SER A 44 1.55 -15.99 3.22
CA SER A 44 2.58 -16.60 4.04
C SER A 44 3.48 -15.58 4.72
N GLN A 45 3.52 -14.35 4.23
CA GLN A 45 4.33 -13.28 4.77
C GLN A 45 3.53 -12.29 5.61
N LEU A 46 2.24 -12.51 5.72
CA LEU A 46 1.35 -11.60 6.42
C LEU A 46 1.18 -12.01 7.88
N ASP A 47 1.55 -11.11 8.79
CA ASP A 47 1.34 -11.28 10.23
C ASP A 47 1.07 -9.89 10.84
N ASP A 48 0.87 -9.85 12.16
CA ASP A 48 0.52 -8.59 12.84
C ASP A 48 1.60 -7.52 12.65
N THR A 49 2.85 -7.91 12.71
CA THR A 49 3.97 -6.98 12.50
C THR A 49 4.00 -6.49 11.06
N SER A 50 3.78 -7.39 10.12
CA SER A 50 3.78 -7.03 8.70
C SER A 50 2.66 -6.05 8.36
N VAL A 51 1.49 -6.23 8.96
CA VAL A 51 0.37 -5.30 8.75
C VAL A 51 0.76 -3.90 9.22
N LEU A 52 1.40 -3.78 10.36
CA LEU A 52 1.84 -2.49 10.89
C LEU A 52 2.88 -1.83 9.97
N ILE A 53 3.80 -2.62 9.45
CA ILE A 53 4.83 -2.12 8.52
C ILE A 53 4.18 -1.59 7.24
N ILE A 54 3.22 -2.33 6.70
CA ILE A 54 2.52 -1.94 5.49
C ILE A 54 1.70 -0.67 5.73
N ASP A 55 0.94 -0.62 6.81
CA ASP A 55 0.15 0.56 7.15
C ASP A 55 1.03 1.79 7.29
N ASP A 56 2.16 1.65 7.98
CA ASP A 56 3.09 2.75 8.16
C ASP A 56 3.66 3.24 6.83
N ALA A 57 4.01 2.32 5.95
CA ALA A 57 4.51 2.67 4.62
C ALA A 57 3.46 3.44 3.83
N VAL A 58 2.20 3.04 3.92
CA VAL A 58 1.11 3.70 3.20
C VAL A 58 0.89 5.12 3.72
N VAL A 59 0.75 5.28 5.04
CA VAL A 59 0.46 6.61 5.60
C VAL A 59 1.63 7.57 5.46
N THR A 60 2.85 7.05 5.33
CA THR A 60 4.03 7.88 5.09
C THR A 60 4.00 8.51 3.71
N HIS A 61 3.44 7.81 2.73
CA HIS A 61 3.44 8.25 1.34
C HIS A 61 2.11 8.73 0.81
N TYR A 62 1.03 8.47 1.53
CA TYR A 62 -0.29 8.87 1.11
C TYR A 62 -1.13 9.27 2.32
N GLU A 63 -1.81 10.39 2.20
CA GLU A 63 -2.64 10.90 3.29
C GLU A 63 -3.93 10.12 3.38
N VAL A 64 -3.96 9.15 4.29
CA VAL A 64 -5.10 8.26 4.49
C VAL A 64 -5.10 7.78 5.94
N ASP A 65 -6.27 7.53 6.49
CA ASP A 65 -6.41 6.98 7.84
C ASP A 65 -6.12 5.48 7.84
N TYR A 66 -5.61 4.97 8.95
CA TYR A 66 -5.35 3.53 9.09
C TYR A 66 -6.60 2.69 8.83
N ASP A 67 -7.78 3.22 9.21
CA ASP A 67 -9.05 2.51 9.01
C ASP A 67 -9.41 2.35 7.54
N ASP A 68 -8.85 3.18 6.67
CA ASP A 68 -9.10 3.15 5.24
C ASP A 68 -8.07 2.31 4.48
N ILE A 69 -7.16 1.68 5.19
CA ILE A 69 -6.14 0.81 4.59
C ILE A 69 -6.56 -0.64 4.80
N SER A 70 -6.65 -1.38 3.70
CA SER A 70 -6.97 -2.81 3.72
C SER A 70 -5.73 -3.59 3.33
N VAL A 71 -5.29 -4.51 4.19
CA VAL A 71 -4.16 -5.38 3.88
C VAL A 71 -4.70 -6.78 3.66
N ILE A 72 -4.45 -7.32 2.48
CA ILE A 72 -5.03 -8.58 2.03
C ILE A 72 -3.93 -9.60 1.80
N GLY A 73 -4.12 -10.79 2.37
CA GLY A 73 -3.22 -11.92 2.12
C GLY A 73 -3.74 -12.76 0.95
N ALA A 74 -2.92 -12.98 -0.03
CA ALA A 74 -3.30 -13.74 -1.21
C ALA A 74 -2.46 -15.01 -1.39
#